data_475bc99d40f7c4b42e525bba6115ba4d
#
_entry.id   475bc99d40f7c4b42e525bba6115ba4d
#
_cell.length_a   1.000
_cell.length_b   1.000
_cell.length_c   1.000
_cell.angle_alpha   90.00
_cell.angle_beta   90.00
_cell.angle_gamma   90.00
#
_symmetry.space_group_name_H-M   'P 1'
#
loop_
_entity.id
_entity.type
_entity.pdbx_description
1 polymer ?
#
loop_
_entity_poly.entity_id
_entity_poly.type
_entity_poly.pdbx_seq_one_letter_code
_entity_poly.pdbx_strand_id
1 'polypeptide(L)'
;MTSGKVIGQHQGLPLYTIGQRKGIKIGGTGPYYVAKFDYQSNILYVVDRYDDKILYGQELFAKNVNWLAGTWPKLPLICQAVIRYRHKPVKCVITKTSKNKFKVKFTQPQRAITPGQSVVFYQGEEVLGGGIIC
;
A
#
# COMPACT_ATOMS: atom_id res chain seq x y z
N MET A 1 8.01 8.00 -13.74
CA MET A 1 9.46 7.90 -13.51
C MET A 1 9.94 9.15 -12.78
N THR A 2 10.71 8.99 -11.72
CA THR A 2 11.29 10.13 -11.01
C THR A 2 12.53 10.63 -11.76
N SER A 3 12.65 11.95 -11.91
CA SER A 3 13.77 12.56 -12.66
C SER A 3 15.08 12.62 -11.87
N GLY A 4 15.04 12.34 -10.58
CA GLY A 4 16.20 12.48 -9.70
C GLY A 4 16.49 13.91 -9.27
N LYS A 5 15.68 14.88 -9.67
CA LYS A 5 15.86 16.28 -9.29
C LYS A 5 15.35 16.53 -7.87
N VAL A 6 16.17 17.20 -7.04
CA VAL A 6 15.75 17.66 -5.72
C VAL A 6 14.90 18.91 -5.87
N ILE A 7 13.67 18.88 -5.35
CA ILE A 7 12.72 19.98 -5.49
C ILE A 7 12.28 20.60 -4.14
N GLY A 8 12.77 20.07 -3.02
CA GLY A 8 12.43 20.60 -1.71
C GLY A 8 12.93 19.72 -0.58
N GLN A 9 12.46 20.01 0.64
CA GLN A 9 12.78 19.24 1.84
C GLN A 9 11.49 18.81 2.53
N HIS A 10 11.48 17.58 3.07
CA HIS A 10 10.35 17.08 3.83
C HIS A 10 10.52 17.28 5.34
N GLN A 11 9.44 17.12 6.08
CA GLN A 11 9.41 17.32 7.54
C GLN A 11 9.54 16.02 8.33
N GLY A 12 9.89 14.92 7.68
CA GLY A 12 10.02 13.60 8.29
C GLY A 12 9.18 12.56 7.56
N LEU A 13 9.80 11.45 7.16
CA LEU A 13 9.13 10.41 6.36
C LEU A 13 7.86 9.82 7.01
N PRO A 14 7.81 9.62 8.35
CA PRO A 14 6.60 9.07 8.98
C PRO A 14 5.35 9.94 8.83
N LEU A 15 5.50 11.21 8.46
CA LEU A 15 4.38 12.13 8.26
C LEU A 15 3.67 11.96 6.91
N TYR A 16 4.20 11.09 6.04
CA TYR A 16 3.72 10.97 4.66
C TYR A 16 3.17 9.57 4.37
N THR A 17 2.22 9.52 3.43
CA THR A 17 1.61 8.28 2.92
C THR A 17 1.75 8.26 1.40
N ILE A 18 2.01 7.10 0.81
CA ILE A 18 2.09 6.96 -0.66
C ILE A 18 0.77 7.44 -1.29
N GLY A 19 0.87 8.22 -2.34
CA GLY A 19 -0.27 8.86 -3.00
C GLY A 19 -0.75 10.14 -2.37
N GLN A 20 -0.20 10.54 -1.23
CA GLN A 20 -0.57 11.77 -0.54
C GLN A 20 -0.27 12.99 -1.40
N ARG A 21 -1.23 13.91 -1.47
CA ARG A 21 -1.09 15.20 -2.15
C ARG A 21 -0.95 16.36 -1.18
N LYS A 22 -1.79 16.38 -0.13
CA LYS A 22 -1.82 17.47 0.86
C LYS A 22 -0.63 17.38 1.80
N GLY A 23 -0.16 18.54 2.27
CA GLY A 23 0.96 18.61 3.21
C GLY A 23 2.33 18.53 2.56
N ILE A 24 2.40 18.38 1.24
CA ILE A 24 3.65 18.46 0.49
C ILE A 24 3.89 19.93 0.16
N LYS A 25 4.76 20.57 0.97
CA LYS A 25 5.03 22.02 0.85
C LYS A 25 6.18 22.26 -0.11
N ILE A 26 5.91 22.14 -1.39
CA ILE A 26 6.87 22.46 -2.44
C ILE A 26 6.34 23.69 -3.17
N GLY A 27 7.11 24.77 -3.12
CA GLY A 27 6.71 26.03 -3.76
C GLY A 27 6.76 25.98 -5.28
N GLY A 28 5.87 26.70 -5.93
CA GLY A 28 5.92 27.10 -7.33
C GLY A 28 5.26 26.17 -8.34
N THR A 29 5.37 24.88 -8.21
CA THR A 29 4.76 23.94 -9.14
C THR A 29 4.11 22.79 -8.34
N GLY A 30 2.98 22.39 -8.75
CA GLY A 30 2.22 21.31 -8.13
C GLY A 30 1.07 20.93 -9.00
N PRO A 31 0.26 19.95 -8.60
CA PRO A 31 0.39 19.15 -7.38
C PRO A 31 1.47 18.08 -7.48
N TYR A 32 1.92 17.62 -6.33
CA TYR A 32 2.82 16.48 -6.23
C TYR A 32 2.19 15.37 -5.38
N TYR A 33 2.54 14.13 -5.68
CA TYR A 33 2.05 12.95 -4.97
C TYR A 33 3.21 12.14 -4.46
N VAL A 34 3.13 11.69 -3.21
CA VAL A 34 4.17 10.84 -2.61
C VAL A 34 4.21 9.50 -3.33
N ALA A 35 5.37 9.13 -3.85
CA ALA A 35 5.56 7.92 -4.63
C ALA A 35 6.32 6.84 -3.87
N LYS A 36 7.34 7.21 -3.09
CA LYS A 36 8.25 6.26 -2.47
C LYS A 36 9.00 6.90 -1.32
N PHE A 37 9.35 6.07 -0.33
CA PHE A 37 10.23 6.46 0.77
C PHE A 37 11.56 5.75 0.64
N ASP A 38 12.65 6.46 0.88
CA ASP A 38 13.95 5.85 1.12
C ASP A 38 14.41 6.24 2.52
N TYR A 39 14.27 5.30 3.45
CA TYR A 39 14.60 5.56 4.85
C TYR A 39 16.10 5.65 5.12
N GLN A 40 16.92 4.97 4.31
CA GLN A 40 18.37 5.03 4.47
C GLN A 40 18.94 6.39 4.08
N SER A 41 18.48 6.92 2.96
CA SER A 41 18.92 8.23 2.45
C SER A 41 18.07 9.39 2.98
N ASN A 42 16.99 9.10 3.70
CA ASN A 42 16.02 10.10 4.16
C ASN A 42 15.43 10.92 3.02
N ILE A 43 15.08 10.24 1.93
CA ILE A 43 14.54 10.86 0.72
C ILE A 43 13.07 10.49 0.56
N LEU A 44 12.27 11.50 0.26
CA LEU A 44 10.87 11.37 -0.13
C LEU A 44 10.78 11.59 -1.65
N TYR A 45 10.38 10.56 -2.38
CA TYR A 45 10.17 10.67 -3.82
C TYR A 45 8.74 11.08 -4.11
N VAL A 46 8.57 12.05 -5.01
CA VAL A 46 7.27 12.55 -5.42
C VAL A 46 7.15 12.53 -6.93
N VAL A 47 5.91 12.45 -7.41
CA VAL A 47 5.57 12.54 -8.84
C VAL A 47 4.52 13.62 -9.03
N ASP A 48 4.45 14.18 -10.22
CA ASP A 48 3.56 15.29 -10.55
C ASP A 48 2.23 14.86 -11.18
N ARG A 49 2.00 13.56 -11.35
CA ARG A 49 0.78 13.03 -11.95
C ARG A 49 0.06 12.10 -10.99
N TYR A 50 -1.24 12.29 -10.87
CA TYR A 50 -2.10 11.43 -10.03
C TYR A 50 -2.07 9.97 -10.47
N ASP A 51 -1.99 9.74 -11.77
CA ASP A 51 -2.05 8.42 -12.39
C ASP A 51 -0.67 7.86 -12.79
N ASP A 52 0.41 8.39 -12.22
CA ASP A 52 1.74 7.88 -12.50
C ASP A 52 1.84 6.40 -12.12
N LYS A 53 2.39 5.59 -13.03
CA LYS A 53 2.49 4.13 -12.86
C LYS A 53 3.26 3.71 -11.62
N ILE A 54 4.18 4.53 -11.15
CA ILE A 54 4.96 4.23 -9.93
C ILE A 54 4.06 4.15 -8.68
N LEU A 55 2.89 4.79 -8.71
CA LEU A 55 1.92 4.76 -7.63
C LEU A 55 1.13 3.45 -7.55
N TYR A 56 1.23 2.60 -8.56
CA TYR A 56 0.43 1.38 -8.66
C TYR A 56 1.28 0.13 -8.43
N GLY A 57 0.69 -0.83 -7.75
CA GLY A 57 1.28 -2.13 -7.54
C GLY A 57 0.22 -3.23 -7.55
N GLN A 58 0.64 -4.44 -7.84
CA GLN A 58 -0.27 -5.59 -7.94
C GLN A 58 -0.07 -6.58 -6.82
N GLU A 59 0.98 -6.42 -6.03
CA GLU A 59 1.32 -7.31 -4.92
C GLU A 59 1.60 -6.51 -3.65
N LEU A 60 1.26 -7.10 -2.52
CA LEU A 60 1.70 -6.62 -1.22
C LEU A 60 2.02 -7.79 -0.31
N PHE A 61 2.77 -7.50 0.75
CA PHE A 61 3.01 -8.45 1.83
C PHE A 61 2.34 -7.94 3.09
N ALA A 62 1.66 -8.84 3.80
CA ALA A 62 0.98 -8.52 5.05
C ALA A 62 1.63 -9.28 6.21
N LYS A 63 1.87 -8.60 7.31
CA LYS A 63 2.36 -9.17 8.56
C LYS A 63 1.31 -9.02 9.66
N ASN A 64 1.53 -9.73 10.77
CA ASN A 64 0.63 -9.67 11.93
C ASN A 64 -0.82 -9.93 11.54
N VAL A 65 -1.02 -10.90 10.63
CA VAL A 65 -2.37 -11.21 10.13
C VAL A 65 -3.16 -11.93 11.20
N ASN A 66 -4.32 -11.39 11.52
CA ASN A 66 -5.29 -11.98 12.42
C ASN A 66 -6.43 -12.58 11.62
N TRP A 67 -6.57 -13.90 11.69
CA TRP A 67 -7.67 -14.63 11.07
C TRP A 67 -8.78 -14.80 12.08
N LEU A 68 -9.97 -14.29 11.78
CA LEU A 68 -11.09 -14.27 12.72
C LEU A 68 -11.58 -15.67 13.12
N ALA A 69 -11.36 -16.66 12.24
CA ALA A 69 -11.69 -18.06 12.56
C ALA A 69 -10.73 -18.70 13.57
N GLY A 70 -9.65 -18.02 13.94
CA GLY A 70 -8.63 -18.52 14.86
C GLY A 70 -7.61 -19.48 14.25
N THR A 71 -7.83 -19.91 13.02
CA THR A 71 -6.93 -20.78 12.26
C THR A 71 -6.73 -20.23 10.87
N TRP A 72 -5.61 -20.62 10.24
CA TRP A 72 -5.35 -20.20 8.88
C TRP A 72 -6.34 -20.83 7.89
N PRO A 73 -6.79 -20.08 6.90
CA PRO A 73 -7.57 -20.65 5.81
C PRO A 73 -6.71 -21.58 4.96
N LYS A 74 -7.37 -22.39 4.16
CA LYS A 74 -6.67 -23.19 3.14
C LYS A 74 -6.05 -22.27 2.10
N LEU A 75 -4.75 -22.41 1.88
CA LEU A 75 -4.00 -21.59 0.93
C LEU A 75 -3.65 -22.39 -0.33
N PRO A 76 -3.57 -21.76 -1.53
CA PRO A 76 -3.88 -20.36 -1.79
C PRO A 76 -5.35 -20.05 -1.59
N LEU A 77 -5.64 -18.84 -1.09
CA LEU A 77 -7.00 -18.40 -0.83
C LEU A 77 -7.41 -17.34 -1.84
N ILE A 78 -8.48 -17.59 -2.59
CA ILE A 78 -9.10 -16.60 -3.47
C ILE A 78 -10.14 -15.84 -2.65
N CYS A 79 -9.94 -14.55 -2.51
CA CYS A 79 -10.83 -13.69 -1.73
C CYS A 79 -10.76 -12.26 -2.25
N GLN A 80 -11.22 -11.31 -1.45
CA GLN A 80 -11.16 -9.89 -1.77
C GLN A 80 -10.41 -9.16 -0.66
N ALA A 81 -9.75 -8.08 -0.99
CA ALA A 81 -9.03 -7.28 -0.01
C ALA A 81 -9.31 -5.78 -0.19
N VAL A 82 -9.32 -5.07 0.93
CA VAL A 82 -9.44 -3.62 0.99
C VAL A 82 -8.16 -3.09 1.65
N ILE A 83 -7.48 -2.19 0.96
CA ILE A 83 -6.25 -1.56 1.46
C ILE A 83 -6.48 -0.12 1.95
N ARG A 84 -7.68 0.41 1.74
CA ARG A 84 -8.07 1.75 2.19
C ARG A 84 -9.53 1.77 2.63
N TYR A 85 -9.78 2.50 3.69
CA TYR A 85 -11.14 2.75 4.15
C TYR A 85 -12.00 3.36 3.04
N ARG A 86 -13.23 2.85 2.89
CA ARG A 86 -14.22 3.25 1.87
C ARG A 86 -13.88 2.87 0.42
N HIS A 87 -12.82 2.10 0.20
CA HIS A 87 -12.58 1.54 -1.12
C HIS A 87 -13.33 0.22 -1.29
N LYS A 88 -13.67 -0.10 -2.53
CA LYS A 88 -14.32 -1.38 -2.86
C LYS A 88 -13.32 -2.51 -2.69
N PRO A 89 -13.77 -3.68 -2.19
CA PRO A 89 -12.92 -4.86 -2.17
C PRO A 89 -12.49 -5.26 -3.57
N VAL A 90 -11.24 -5.66 -3.71
CA VAL A 90 -10.67 -6.10 -4.98
C VAL A 90 -10.24 -7.55 -4.87
N LYS A 91 -10.55 -8.33 -5.90
CA LYS A 91 -10.23 -9.75 -5.95
C LYS A 91 -8.72 -9.96 -5.88
N CYS A 92 -8.31 -10.91 -5.05
CA CYS A 92 -6.90 -11.22 -4.84
C CYS A 92 -6.72 -12.70 -4.51
N VAL A 93 -5.46 -13.12 -4.56
CA VAL A 93 -5.02 -14.45 -4.12
C VAL A 93 -4.01 -14.29 -2.99
N ILE A 94 -4.27 -14.95 -1.88
CA ILE A 94 -3.38 -14.93 -0.72
C ILE A 94 -2.57 -16.21 -0.68
N THR A 95 -1.25 -16.08 -0.56
CA THR A 95 -0.33 -17.19 -0.35
C THR A 95 0.57 -16.88 0.83
N LYS A 96 1.13 -17.91 1.45
CA LYS A 96 2.09 -17.71 2.53
C LYS A 96 3.51 -17.71 1.96
N THR A 97 4.34 -16.76 2.37
CA THR A 97 5.71 -16.63 1.87
C THR A 97 6.77 -16.98 2.90
N SER A 98 6.56 -16.57 4.15
CA SER A 98 7.49 -16.86 5.24
C SER A 98 6.73 -16.90 6.54
N LYS A 99 7.44 -17.17 7.63
CA LYS A 99 6.84 -17.20 8.95
C LYS A 99 6.14 -15.87 9.23
N ASN A 100 4.82 -15.93 9.46
CA ASN A 100 3.98 -14.78 9.79
C ASN A 100 3.80 -13.72 8.69
N LYS A 101 4.20 -14.02 7.43
CA LYS A 101 3.96 -13.12 6.30
C LYS A 101 3.14 -13.81 5.22
N PHE A 102 2.20 -13.06 4.68
CA PHE A 102 1.34 -13.49 3.58
C PHE A 102 1.53 -12.57 2.39
N LYS A 103 1.58 -13.16 1.20
CA LYS A 103 1.63 -12.41 -0.05
C LYS A 103 0.22 -12.29 -0.59
N VAL A 104 -0.17 -11.07 -0.94
CA VAL A 104 -1.47 -10.76 -1.54
C VAL A 104 -1.23 -10.26 -2.95
N LYS A 105 -1.74 -11.01 -3.92
CA LYS A 105 -1.64 -10.66 -5.33
C LYS A 105 -3.02 -10.28 -5.86
N PHE A 106 -3.17 -9.03 -6.29
CA PHE A 106 -4.43 -8.52 -6.82
C PHE A 106 -4.60 -8.88 -8.30
N THR A 107 -5.84 -9.03 -8.74
CA THR A 107 -6.15 -9.23 -10.15
C THR A 107 -5.92 -7.98 -10.99
N GLN A 108 -5.94 -6.81 -10.34
CA GLN A 108 -5.72 -5.51 -10.99
C GLN A 108 -4.75 -4.67 -10.16
N PRO A 109 -3.96 -3.80 -10.80
CA PRO A 109 -3.08 -2.91 -10.04
C PRO A 109 -3.86 -2.04 -9.05
N GLN A 110 -3.29 -1.84 -7.87
CA GLN A 110 -3.87 -1.03 -6.81
C GLN A 110 -3.01 0.21 -6.60
N ARG A 111 -3.67 1.36 -6.47
CA ARG A 111 -2.99 2.63 -6.24
C ARG A 111 -2.54 2.76 -4.79
N ALA A 112 -1.29 3.17 -4.62
CA ALA A 112 -0.75 3.63 -3.35
C ALA A 112 -0.78 2.59 -2.23
N ILE A 113 -0.31 1.37 -2.53
CA ILE A 113 -0.06 0.35 -1.50
C ILE A 113 1.02 0.91 -0.56
N THR A 114 0.67 1.11 0.71
CA THR A 114 1.54 1.82 1.66
C THR A 114 1.90 0.92 2.84
N PRO A 115 3.20 0.65 3.06
CA PRO A 115 3.65 -0.05 4.27
C PRO A 115 3.18 0.67 5.54
N GLY A 116 2.77 -0.10 6.53
CA GLY A 116 2.25 0.40 7.80
C GLY A 116 0.75 0.58 7.83
N GLN A 117 0.08 0.59 6.70
CA GLN A 117 -1.38 0.65 6.65
C GLN A 117 -1.99 -0.75 6.73
N SER A 118 -3.27 -0.80 7.09
CA SER A 118 -3.99 -2.06 7.25
C SER A 118 -4.51 -2.59 5.91
N VAL A 119 -4.55 -3.91 5.80
CA VAL A 119 -5.27 -4.63 4.76
C VAL A 119 -6.31 -5.52 5.42
N VAL A 120 -7.53 -5.54 4.87
CA VAL A 120 -8.63 -6.35 5.41
C VAL A 120 -9.10 -7.30 4.32
N PHE A 121 -9.28 -8.57 4.68
CA PHE A 121 -9.67 -9.64 3.76
C PHE A 121 -11.14 -9.98 3.93
N TYR A 122 -11.83 -10.12 2.80
CA TYR A 122 -13.26 -10.43 2.75
C TYR A 122 -13.53 -11.62 1.83
N GLN A 123 -14.61 -12.33 2.13
CA GLN A 123 -15.20 -13.27 1.19
C GLN A 123 -16.70 -12.97 1.16
N GLY A 124 -17.15 -12.34 0.08
CA GLY A 124 -18.47 -11.72 0.04
C GLY A 124 -18.57 -10.59 1.07
N GLU A 125 -19.54 -10.66 1.96
CA GLU A 125 -19.71 -9.69 3.05
C GLU A 125 -19.00 -10.10 4.33
N GLU A 126 -18.43 -11.30 4.37
CA GLU A 126 -17.76 -11.83 5.56
C GLU A 126 -16.33 -11.32 5.65
N VAL A 127 -15.97 -10.76 6.79
CA VAL A 127 -14.60 -10.37 7.11
C VAL A 127 -13.84 -11.63 7.54
N LEU A 128 -12.78 -11.99 6.80
CA LEU A 128 -11.95 -13.15 7.12
C LEU A 128 -10.85 -12.82 8.12
N GLY A 129 -10.34 -11.61 8.07
CA GLY A 129 -9.24 -11.15 8.89
C GLY A 129 -8.56 -9.94 8.30
N GLY A 130 -7.39 -9.61 8.81
CA GLY A 130 -6.62 -8.49 8.33
C GLY A 130 -5.22 -8.48 8.90
N GLY A 131 -4.39 -7.61 8.35
CA GLY A 131 -3.00 -7.46 8.76
C GLY A 131 -2.47 -6.08 8.44
N ILE A 132 -1.15 -5.96 8.54
CA ILE A 132 -0.44 -4.71 8.29
C ILE A 132 0.44 -4.90 7.06
N ILE A 133 0.34 -3.98 6.13
CA ILE A 133 1.17 -3.97 4.91
C ILE A 133 2.62 -3.69 5.31
N CYS A 134 3.52 -4.51 4.83
CA CYS A 134 4.95 -4.34 5.09
C CYS A 134 5.80 -4.20 3.82
#